data_2b8ced7b87e79053c13530d7cb47d312
#
_entry.id   2b8ced7b87e79053c13530d7cb47d312
#
_cell.length_a   1.000
_cell.length_b   1.000
_cell.length_c   1.000
_cell.angle_alpha   90.00
_cell.angle_beta   90.00
_cell.angle_gamma   90.00
#
_symmetry.space_group_name_H-M   'P 1'
#
loop_
_entity.id
_entity.type
_entity.pdbx_description
1 polymer ?
#
loop_
_entity_poly.entity_id
_entity_poly.type
_entity_poly.pdbx_seq_one_letter_code
_entity_poly.pdbx_strand_id
1 'polypeptide(L)'
;MTDTRRFEGHGVLVTGAARGIGAAIARRLAEEGARVLVTDADATVAEKTAAILRERGLATWAHRCDVAERDSVEAAVAHAVDAFGRLDVLVNSAAHCIPDTPLFEDGTDEDWARDLDVTLTGAHRCCRAALPHLVASGRGAIVSIGSVNGTQDFGNHAYSAAKAGLVSLTRTLAGHAAARGVRVNLVMPGTVRTSAWEGRDAELDRIGGLYPLGRIGEPDDIAAAVAFLASRDAAWITGTTLTVDGGLTAVNTGFRNAVRTL
;
A
#
# COMPACT_ATOMS: atom_id res chain seq x y z
N MET A 1 -6.68 12.45 26.04
CA MET A 1 -6.94 11.05 25.62
C MET A 1 -6.89 11.07 24.09
N THR A 2 -5.89 10.47 23.48
CA THR A 2 -5.85 10.29 22.03
C THR A 2 -6.99 9.35 21.66
N ASP A 3 -7.89 9.81 20.78
CA ASP A 3 -8.99 9.00 20.24
C ASP A 3 -8.38 7.81 19.49
N THR A 4 -8.40 6.64 20.11
CA THR A 4 -7.85 5.40 19.53
C THR A 4 -8.75 4.83 18.44
N ARG A 5 -9.95 5.41 18.22
CA ARG A 5 -10.96 4.96 17.24
C ARG A 5 -11.15 5.96 16.10
N ARG A 6 -10.04 6.38 15.47
CA ARG A 6 -10.05 7.38 14.38
C ARG A 6 -10.93 7.02 13.19
N PHE A 7 -11.22 5.73 12.99
CA PHE A 7 -12.00 5.22 11.86
C PHE A 7 -13.37 4.68 12.24
N GLU A 8 -13.91 5.05 13.41
CA GLU A 8 -15.26 4.65 13.80
C GLU A 8 -16.27 5.00 12.69
N GLY A 9 -17.04 4.00 12.24
CA GLY A 9 -18.04 4.14 11.19
C GLY A 9 -17.48 4.37 9.77
N HIS A 10 -16.17 4.20 9.53
CA HIS A 10 -15.61 4.23 8.18
C HIS A 10 -15.76 2.88 7.49
N GLY A 11 -16.09 2.91 6.18
CA GLY A 11 -15.95 1.78 5.26
C GLY A 11 -14.60 1.88 4.54
N VAL A 12 -13.82 0.81 4.59
CA VAL A 12 -12.46 0.75 4.05
C VAL A 12 -12.28 -0.46 3.13
N LEU A 13 -11.67 -0.26 1.97
CA LEU A 13 -11.23 -1.32 1.08
C LEU A 13 -9.71 -1.34 1.00
N VAL A 14 -9.09 -2.50 1.24
CA VAL A 14 -7.64 -2.71 1.12
C VAL A 14 -7.36 -3.81 0.11
N THR A 15 -6.64 -3.50 -0.97
CA THR A 15 -6.22 -4.48 -1.98
C THR A 15 -4.88 -5.14 -1.62
N GLY A 16 -4.67 -6.40 -2.04
CA GLY A 16 -3.47 -7.16 -1.65
C GLY A 16 -3.37 -7.33 -0.14
N ALA A 17 -4.51 -7.52 0.54
CA ALA A 17 -4.61 -7.52 1.99
C ALA A 17 -4.57 -8.91 2.64
N ALA A 18 -4.34 -9.97 1.84
CA ALA A 18 -4.26 -11.33 2.35
C ALA A 18 -3.03 -11.56 3.25
N ARG A 19 -1.95 -10.80 3.07
CA ARG A 19 -0.68 -10.97 3.81
C ARG A 19 0.14 -9.68 3.87
N GLY A 20 1.24 -9.73 4.61
CA GLY A 20 2.28 -8.68 4.62
C GLY A 20 1.76 -7.30 5.01
N ILE A 21 2.17 -6.29 4.25
CA ILE A 21 1.82 -4.88 4.49
C ILE A 21 0.30 -4.66 4.43
N GLY A 22 -0.38 -5.22 3.41
CA GLY A 22 -1.83 -5.06 3.25
C GLY A 22 -2.62 -5.64 4.43
N ALA A 23 -2.24 -6.82 4.93
CA ALA A 23 -2.88 -7.42 6.10
C ALA A 23 -2.65 -6.59 7.38
N ALA A 24 -1.45 -6.04 7.57
CA ALA A 24 -1.15 -5.17 8.71
C ALA A 24 -1.95 -3.86 8.64
N ILE A 25 -2.13 -3.29 7.45
CA ILE A 25 -2.97 -2.11 7.23
C ILE A 25 -4.43 -2.43 7.56
N ALA A 26 -4.97 -3.53 7.02
CA ALA A 26 -6.35 -3.95 7.29
C ALA A 26 -6.59 -4.16 8.79
N ARG A 27 -5.68 -4.83 9.48
CA ARG A 27 -5.71 -5.01 10.93
C ARG A 27 -5.70 -3.67 11.65
N ARG A 28 -4.74 -2.79 11.35
CA ARG A 28 -4.59 -1.49 12.02
C ARG A 28 -5.84 -0.62 11.87
N LEU A 29 -6.41 -0.52 10.68
CA LEU A 29 -7.60 0.28 10.43
C LEU A 29 -8.83 -0.31 11.15
N ALA A 30 -8.95 -1.64 11.20
CA ALA A 30 -10.02 -2.30 11.95
C ALA A 30 -9.87 -2.14 13.47
N GLU A 31 -8.66 -2.21 14.02
CA GLU A 31 -8.36 -1.93 15.43
C GLU A 31 -8.73 -0.48 15.83
N GLU A 32 -8.66 0.45 14.89
CA GLU A 32 -9.07 1.84 15.07
C GLU A 32 -10.56 2.10 14.70
N GLY A 33 -11.37 1.05 14.54
CA GLY A 33 -12.83 1.11 14.44
C GLY A 33 -13.41 1.07 13.03
N ALA A 34 -12.61 0.87 11.98
CA ALA A 34 -13.12 0.74 10.62
C ALA A 34 -13.84 -0.61 10.38
N ARG A 35 -14.79 -0.60 9.46
CA ARG A 35 -15.26 -1.80 8.75
C ARG A 35 -14.36 -2.01 7.53
N VAL A 36 -13.64 -3.13 7.49
CA VAL A 36 -12.59 -3.33 6.48
C VAL A 36 -12.92 -4.50 5.56
N LEU A 37 -12.93 -4.25 4.27
CA LEU A 37 -12.92 -5.29 3.23
C LEU A 37 -11.48 -5.66 2.91
N VAL A 38 -11.08 -6.85 3.33
CA VAL A 38 -9.79 -7.50 3.02
C VAL A 38 -9.92 -8.11 1.64
N THR A 39 -9.16 -7.62 0.64
CA THR A 39 -9.24 -8.17 -0.71
C THR A 39 -7.90 -8.62 -1.24
N ASP A 40 -7.94 -9.70 -2.04
CA ASP A 40 -6.78 -10.26 -2.72
C ASP A 40 -7.25 -11.01 -3.98
N ALA A 41 -6.36 -11.28 -4.93
CA ALA A 41 -6.63 -12.18 -6.05
C ALA A 41 -6.90 -13.61 -5.56
N ASP A 42 -6.25 -14.03 -4.47
CA ASP A 42 -6.51 -15.29 -3.77
C ASP A 42 -7.60 -15.09 -2.69
N ALA A 43 -8.84 -15.42 -3.07
CA ALA A 43 -10.00 -15.31 -2.18
C ALA A 43 -9.86 -16.15 -0.90
N THR A 44 -9.20 -17.31 -0.98
CA THR A 44 -9.04 -18.22 0.16
C THR A 44 -8.13 -17.61 1.23
N VAL A 45 -7.02 -17.01 0.80
CA VAL A 45 -6.09 -16.36 1.74
C VAL A 45 -6.68 -15.06 2.29
N ALA A 46 -7.43 -14.30 1.48
CA ALA A 46 -8.14 -13.11 1.95
C ALA A 46 -9.16 -13.47 3.05
N GLU A 47 -9.96 -14.52 2.83
CA GLU A 47 -10.94 -14.99 3.83
C GLU A 47 -10.25 -15.48 5.11
N LYS A 48 -9.15 -16.24 5.00
CA LYS A 48 -8.38 -16.68 6.17
C LYS A 48 -7.92 -15.49 7.02
N THR A 49 -7.39 -14.46 6.39
CA THR A 49 -6.92 -13.25 7.08
C THR A 49 -8.08 -12.49 7.71
N ALA A 50 -9.20 -12.31 7.00
CA ALA A 50 -10.38 -11.66 7.55
C ALA A 50 -10.97 -12.46 8.73
N ALA A 51 -11.00 -13.80 8.65
CA ALA A 51 -11.48 -14.66 9.73
C ALA A 51 -10.64 -14.50 11.01
N ILE A 52 -9.31 -14.53 10.90
CA ILE A 52 -8.39 -14.30 12.04
C ILE A 52 -8.67 -12.94 12.71
N LEU A 53 -8.93 -11.91 11.92
CA LEU A 53 -9.24 -10.59 12.46
C LEU A 53 -10.63 -10.55 13.12
N ARG A 54 -11.64 -11.23 12.57
CA ARG A 54 -12.98 -11.38 13.19
C ARG A 54 -12.93 -12.13 14.50
N GLU A 55 -12.10 -13.17 14.64
CA GLU A 55 -11.90 -13.89 15.90
C GLU A 55 -11.36 -12.97 17.01
N ARG A 56 -10.67 -11.89 16.64
CA ARG A 56 -10.21 -10.84 17.56
C ARG A 56 -11.27 -9.75 17.81
N GLY A 57 -12.48 -9.92 17.31
CA GLY A 57 -13.59 -8.97 17.46
C GLY A 57 -13.54 -7.77 16.51
N LEU A 58 -12.71 -7.83 15.44
CA LEU A 58 -12.57 -6.75 14.48
C LEU A 58 -13.60 -6.89 13.34
N ALA A 59 -14.11 -5.75 12.86
CA ALA A 59 -15.14 -5.69 11.82
C ALA A 59 -14.51 -5.83 10.43
N THR A 60 -14.29 -7.07 10.00
CA THR A 60 -13.64 -7.39 8.72
C THR A 60 -14.46 -8.35 7.87
N TRP A 61 -14.41 -8.15 6.56
CA TRP A 61 -15.01 -8.99 5.51
C TRP A 61 -13.93 -9.35 4.51
N ALA A 62 -14.16 -10.37 3.70
CA ALA A 62 -13.28 -10.73 2.61
C ALA A 62 -14.01 -10.74 1.28
N HIS A 63 -13.30 -10.43 0.21
CA HIS A 63 -13.78 -10.56 -1.17
C HIS A 63 -12.62 -10.81 -2.12
N ARG A 64 -12.83 -11.60 -3.19
CA ARG A 64 -11.85 -11.70 -4.27
C ARG A 64 -11.74 -10.36 -4.99
N CYS A 65 -10.52 -9.87 -5.18
CA CYS A 65 -10.24 -8.71 -6.01
C CYS A 65 -8.91 -8.91 -6.73
N ASP A 66 -8.98 -9.34 -7.98
CA ASP A 66 -7.84 -9.30 -8.88
C ASP A 66 -7.79 -7.91 -9.53
N VAL A 67 -6.79 -7.12 -9.18
CA VAL A 67 -6.67 -5.74 -9.67
C VAL A 67 -6.31 -5.66 -11.16
N ALA A 68 -5.85 -6.77 -11.77
CA ALA A 68 -5.65 -6.89 -13.21
C ALA A 68 -6.99 -7.01 -13.97
N GLU A 69 -8.08 -7.40 -13.31
CA GLU A 69 -9.40 -7.61 -13.88
C GLU A 69 -10.35 -6.46 -13.48
N ARG A 70 -10.83 -5.69 -14.47
CA ARG A 70 -11.75 -4.58 -14.23
C ARG A 70 -13.00 -5.01 -13.46
N ASP A 71 -13.67 -6.06 -13.93
CA ASP A 71 -14.95 -6.50 -13.36
C ASP A 71 -14.76 -7.00 -11.92
N SER A 72 -13.63 -7.62 -11.61
CA SER A 72 -13.27 -8.02 -10.24
C SER A 72 -13.10 -6.82 -9.30
N VAL A 73 -12.49 -5.74 -9.78
CA VAL A 73 -12.35 -4.49 -9.03
C VAL A 73 -13.71 -3.83 -8.78
N GLU A 74 -14.55 -3.72 -9.83
CA GLU A 74 -15.87 -3.11 -9.74
C GLU A 74 -16.77 -3.90 -8.77
N ALA A 75 -16.73 -5.23 -8.83
CA ALA A 75 -17.44 -6.11 -7.89
C ALA A 75 -16.97 -5.93 -6.43
N ALA A 76 -15.67 -5.83 -6.19
CA ALA A 76 -15.13 -5.61 -4.85
C ALA A 76 -15.55 -4.25 -4.26
N VAL A 77 -15.54 -3.19 -5.07
CA VAL A 77 -16.00 -1.86 -4.66
C VAL A 77 -17.51 -1.87 -4.36
N ALA A 78 -18.34 -2.49 -5.23
CA ALA A 78 -19.76 -2.63 -5.01
C ALA A 78 -20.04 -3.40 -3.71
N HIS A 79 -19.35 -4.53 -3.50
CA HIS A 79 -19.49 -5.31 -2.27
C HIS A 79 -19.15 -4.49 -1.00
N ALA A 80 -18.09 -3.66 -1.03
CA ALA A 80 -17.76 -2.79 0.10
C ALA A 80 -18.88 -1.79 0.39
N VAL A 81 -19.42 -1.17 -0.67
CA VAL A 81 -20.51 -0.19 -0.54
C VAL A 81 -21.79 -0.85 -0.01
N ASP A 82 -22.15 -2.01 -0.52
CA ASP A 82 -23.35 -2.76 -0.08
C ASP A 82 -23.23 -3.21 1.37
N ALA A 83 -22.05 -3.75 1.76
CA ALA A 83 -21.82 -4.24 3.11
C ALA A 83 -21.72 -3.13 4.16
N PHE A 84 -21.22 -1.96 3.78
CA PHE A 84 -20.92 -0.88 4.73
C PHE A 84 -21.88 0.33 4.61
N GLY A 85 -22.65 0.40 3.52
CA GLY A 85 -23.46 1.56 3.18
C GLY A 85 -22.68 2.77 2.72
N ARG A 86 -21.33 2.65 2.64
CA ARG A 86 -20.39 3.71 2.26
C ARG A 86 -18.98 3.18 2.01
N LEU A 87 -18.19 3.95 1.29
CA LEU A 87 -16.74 3.74 1.16
C LEU A 87 -16.01 5.06 1.44
N ASP A 88 -15.18 5.08 2.47
CA ASP A 88 -14.46 6.28 2.94
C ASP A 88 -12.96 6.22 2.63
N VAL A 89 -12.38 5.03 2.61
CA VAL A 89 -10.95 4.86 2.38
C VAL A 89 -10.71 3.73 1.38
N LEU A 90 -9.86 4.02 0.39
CA LEU A 90 -9.24 3.01 -0.48
C LEU A 90 -7.75 2.94 -0.18
N VAL A 91 -7.24 1.73 0.07
CA VAL A 91 -5.80 1.47 0.14
C VAL A 91 -5.38 0.56 -1.00
N ASN A 92 -4.56 1.08 -1.93
CA ASN A 92 -3.95 0.29 -3.01
C ASN A 92 -2.64 -0.31 -2.50
N SER A 93 -2.69 -1.58 -2.05
CA SER A 93 -1.52 -2.32 -1.57
C SER A 93 -1.17 -3.52 -2.44
N ALA A 94 -2.03 -3.94 -3.36
CA ALA A 94 -1.72 -4.98 -4.34
C ALA A 94 -0.53 -4.56 -5.22
N ALA A 95 0.41 -5.47 -5.42
CA ALA A 95 1.56 -5.27 -6.28
C ALA A 95 2.06 -6.63 -6.79
N HIS A 96 2.74 -6.60 -7.91
CA HIS A 96 3.48 -7.71 -8.48
C HIS A 96 4.92 -7.25 -8.73
N CYS A 97 5.88 -8.13 -8.52
CA CYS A 97 7.30 -7.84 -8.72
C CYS A 97 7.98 -9.10 -9.22
N ILE A 98 8.41 -9.08 -10.46
CA ILE A 98 9.21 -10.14 -11.06
C ILE A 98 10.68 -9.78 -10.84
N PRO A 99 11.53 -10.71 -10.35
CA PRO A 99 12.96 -10.48 -10.26
C PRO A 99 13.56 -10.19 -11.62
N ASP A 100 14.54 -9.26 -11.67
CA ASP A 100 15.29 -8.99 -12.89
C ASP A 100 16.04 -10.23 -13.39
N THR A 101 16.12 -10.36 -14.70
CA THR A 101 17.01 -11.32 -15.37
C THR A 101 18.45 -10.87 -15.24
N PRO A 102 19.46 -11.81 -15.38
CA PRO A 102 20.87 -11.46 -15.28
C PRO A 102 21.33 -10.39 -16.29
N LEU A 103 20.73 -10.35 -17.48
CA LEU A 103 20.96 -9.32 -18.49
C LEU A 103 19.64 -8.63 -18.79
N PHE A 104 19.66 -7.31 -18.92
CA PHE A 104 18.46 -6.50 -19.16
C PHE A 104 17.70 -6.94 -20.41
N GLU A 105 18.43 -7.27 -21.49
CA GLU A 105 17.89 -7.73 -22.76
C GLU A 105 17.20 -9.10 -22.72
N ASP A 106 17.38 -9.88 -21.64
CA ASP A 106 16.72 -11.18 -21.46
C ASP A 106 15.33 -11.03 -20.83
N GLY A 107 14.96 -9.82 -20.37
CA GLY A 107 13.63 -9.53 -19.84
C GLY A 107 12.56 -9.60 -20.93
N THR A 108 11.37 -10.12 -20.60
CA THR A 108 10.25 -10.26 -21.55
C THR A 108 9.29 -9.07 -21.47
N ASP A 109 8.64 -8.77 -22.61
CA ASP A 109 7.56 -7.76 -22.64
C ASP A 109 6.36 -8.20 -21.78
N GLU A 110 6.11 -9.49 -21.65
CA GLU A 110 5.06 -10.06 -20.82
C GLU A 110 5.29 -9.81 -19.34
N ASP A 111 6.51 -10.01 -18.85
CA ASP A 111 6.88 -9.76 -17.46
C ASP A 111 6.79 -8.27 -17.14
N TRP A 112 7.29 -7.43 -18.04
CA TRP A 112 7.17 -6.00 -17.96
C TRP A 112 5.71 -5.56 -17.89
N ALA A 113 4.86 -6.03 -18.82
CA ALA A 113 3.45 -5.68 -18.88
C ALA A 113 2.70 -6.15 -17.62
N ARG A 114 3.04 -7.32 -17.06
CA ARG A 114 2.39 -7.87 -15.87
C ARG A 114 2.66 -7.02 -14.62
N ASP A 115 3.91 -6.61 -14.39
CA ASP A 115 4.26 -5.76 -13.26
C ASP A 115 3.55 -4.40 -13.34
N LEU A 116 3.52 -3.78 -14.53
CA LEU A 116 2.80 -2.54 -14.77
C LEU A 116 1.28 -2.71 -14.59
N ASP A 117 0.73 -3.81 -15.12
CA ASP A 117 -0.73 -4.03 -15.11
C ASP A 117 -1.25 -4.22 -13.68
N VAL A 118 -0.59 -5.04 -12.87
CA VAL A 118 -0.99 -5.26 -11.48
C VAL A 118 -0.68 -4.04 -10.62
N THR A 119 0.57 -3.53 -10.67
CA THR A 119 1.06 -2.55 -9.70
C THR A 119 0.58 -1.13 -9.97
N LEU A 120 0.54 -0.71 -11.23
CA LEU A 120 0.15 0.65 -11.61
C LEU A 120 -1.29 0.71 -12.17
N THR A 121 -1.58 -0.09 -13.20
CA THR A 121 -2.90 -0.05 -13.84
C THR A 121 -3.98 -0.57 -12.89
N GLY A 122 -3.67 -1.57 -12.07
CA GLY A 122 -4.57 -2.08 -11.03
C GLY A 122 -4.95 -1.01 -10.01
N ALA A 123 -3.98 -0.23 -9.51
CA ALA A 123 -4.25 0.90 -8.63
C ALA A 123 -5.13 1.96 -9.31
N HIS A 124 -4.88 2.27 -10.60
CA HIS A 124 -5.73 3.17 -11.39
C HIS A 124 -7.16 2.63 -11.51
N ARG A 125 -7.36 1.32 -11.81
CA ARG A 125 -8.69 0.70 -11.87
C ARG A 125 -9.44 0.84 -10.54
N CYS A 126 -8.77 0.55 -9.41
CA CYS A 126 -9.34 0.69 -8.08
C CYS A 126 -9.71 2.15 -7.76
N CYS A 127 -8.82 3.11 -8.05
CA CYS A 127 -9.11 4.53 -7.87
C CYS A 127 -10.33 4.96 -8.69
N ARG A 128 -10.40 4.57 -9.97
CA ARG A 128 -11.51 4.91 -10.85
C ARG A 128 -12.85 4.37 -10.33
N ALA A 129 -12.91 3.12 -9.91
CA ALA A 129 -14.12 2.49 -9.39
C ALA A 129 -14.54 3.08 -8.04
N ALA A 130 -13.59 3.34 -7.14
CA ALA A 130 -13.88 3.81 -5.79
C ALA A 130 -14.20 5.31 -5.72
N LEU A 131 -13.64 6.15 -6.61
CA LEU A 131 -13.69 7.61 -6.51
C LEU A 131 -15.12 8.18 -6.36
N PRO A 132 -16.14 7.74 -7.11
CA PRO A 132 -17.52 8.24 -6.94
C PRO A 132 -18.04 8.02 -5.50
N HIS A 133 -17.76 6.87 -4.92
CA HIS A 133 -18.20 6.50 -3.57
C HIS A 133 -17.42 7.27 -2.49
N LEU A 134 -16.12 7.47 -2.68
CA LEU A 134 -15.27 8.28 -1.80
C LEU A 134 -15.74 9.75 -1.79
N VAL A 135 -16.14 10.30 -2.94
CA VAL A 135 -16.74 11.63 -3.02
C VAL A 135 -18.06 11.68 -2.29
N ALA A 136 -18.95 10.72 -2.51
CA ALA A 136 -20.25 10.64 -1.87
C ALA A 136 -20.14 10.51 -0.34
N SER A 137 -19.07 9.93 0.17
CA SER A 137 -18.83 9.80 1.61
C SER A 137 -18.59 11.14 2.33
N GLY A 138 -18.09 12.17 1.61
CA GLY A 138 -17.75 13.50 2.14
C GLY A 138 -16.46 13.53 2.99
N ARG A 139 -15.72 12.40 3.09
CA ARG A 139 -14.47 12.28 3.85
C ARG A 139 -13.47 11.33 3.19
N GLY A 140 -13.52 11.26 1.86
CA GLY A 140 -12.77 10.31 1.08
C GLY A 140 -11.25 10.42 1.21
N ALA A 141 -10.56 9.28 1.32
CA ALA A 141 -9.11 9.20 1.25
C ALA A 141 -8.65 8.00 0.43
N ILE A 142 -7.64 8.22 -0.41
CA ILE A 142 -6.91 7.18 -1.13
C ILE A 142 -5.47 7.19 -0.64
N VAL A 143 -4.97 6.02 -0.24
CA VAL A 143 -3.55 5.83 0.10
C VAL A 143 -2.99 4.68 -0.73
N SER A 144 -1.97 4.96 -1.55
CA SER A 144 -1.29 3.93 -2.35
C SER A 144 0.04 3.55 -1.72
N ILE A 145 0.43 2.27 -1.83
CA ILE A 145 1.73 1.78 -1.36
C ILE A 145 2.71 1.81 -2.53
N GLY A 146 3.62 2.79 -2.46
CA GLY A 146 4.76 2.94 -3.34
C GLY A 146 5.91 2.02 -2.99
N SER A 147 7.12 2.46 -3.31
CA SER A 147 8.41 1.87 -2.90
C SER A 147 9.53 2.88 -3.14
N VAL A 148 10.61 2.82 -2.38
CA VAL A 148 11.85 3.56 -2.67
C VAL A 148 12.39 3.26 -4.08
N ASN A 149 12.08 2.09 -4.63
CA ASN A 149 12.37 1.72 -6.04
C ASN A 149 11.78 2.72 -7.06
N GLY A 150 10.70 3.41 -6.71
CA GLY A 150 10.10 4.42 -7.59
C GLY A 150 10.89 5.72 -7.69
N THR A 151 11.98 5.88 -6.92
CA THR A 151 12.77 7.13 -6.86
C THR A 151 14.27 6.93 -6.94
N GLN A 152 14.75 5.73 -6.64
CA GLN A 152 16.16 5.35 -6.70
C GLN A 152 16.32 3.95 -7.25
N ASP A 153 17.51 3.61 -7.72
CA ASP A 153 17.82 2.29 -8.22
C ASP A 153 18.02 1.27 -7.08
N PHE A 154 17.11 0.32 -7.04
CA PHE A 154 17.15 -0.89 -6.21
C PHE A 154 16.84 -2.14 -7.05
N GLY A 155 17.06 -2.09 -8.37
CA GLY A 155 16.70 -3.16 -9.31
C GLY A 155 15.20 -3.26 -9.58
N ASN A 156 14.78 -4.39 -10.13
CA ASN A 156 13.39 -4.71 -10.48
C ASN A 156 12.79 -3.67 -11.44
N HIS A 157 13.29 -3.62 -12.66
CA HIS A 157 13.05 -2.55 -13.64
C HIS A 157 11.57 -2.23 -13.87
N ALA A 158 10.74 -3.23 -14.16
CA ALA A 158 9.31 -3.04 -14.42
C ALA A 158 8.55 -2.58 -13.17
N TYR A 159 8.84 -3.23 -12.03
CA TYR A 159 8.28 -2.85 -10.74
C TYR A 159 8.66 -1.42 -10.35
N SER A 160 9.93 -1.05 -10.52
CA SER A 160 10.45 0.30 -10.25
C SER A 160 9.75 1.36 -11.10
N ALA A 161 9.56 1.09 -12.40
CA ALA A 161 8.80 1.96 -13.30
C ALA A 161 7.33 2.09 -12.87
N ALA A 162 6.69 0.97 -12.47
CA ALA A 162 5.31 0.99 -11.97
C ALA A 162 5.20 1.82 -10.68
N LYS A 163 6.14 1.68 -9.74
CA LYS A 163 6.16 2.44 -8.48
C LYS A 163 6.46 3.92 -8.69
N ALA A 164 7.29 4.28 -9.68
CA ALA A 164 7.47 5.68 -10.12
C ALA A 164 6.17 6.24 -10.73
N GLY A 165 5.47 5.44 -11.53
CA GLY A 165 4.16 5.79 -12.08
C GLY A 165 3.11 6.07 -11.00
N LEU A 166 3.11 5.34 -9.88
CA LEU A 166 2.21 5.60 -8.75
C LEU A 166 2.46 6.97 -8.10
N VAL A 167 3.70 7.44 -8.04
CA VAL A 167 4.02 8.80 -7.55
C VAL A 167 3.36 9.86 -8.43
N SER A 168 3.45 9.71 -9.75
CA SER A 168 2.80 10.60 -10.72
C SER A 168 1.29 10.53 -10.62
N LEU A 169 0.71 9.31 -10.60
CA LEU A 169 -0.73 9.09 -10.47
C LEU A 169 -1.28 9.74 -9.19
N THR A 170 -0.58 9.60 -8.06
CA THR A 170 -0.97 10.22 -6.79
C THR A 170 -1.11 11.73 -6.91
N ARG A 171 -0.14 12.41 -7.52
CA ARG A 171 -0.16 13.87 -7.69
C ARG A 171 -1.28 14.34 -8.61
N THR A 172 -1.41 13.70 -9.78
CA THR A 172 -2.42 14.08 -10.77
C THR A 172 -3.84 13.80 -10.27
N LEU A 173 -4.06 12.66 -9.62
CA LEU A 173 -5.35 12.32 -9.05
C LEU A 173 -5.69 13.20 -7.83
N ALA A 174 -4.72 13.57 -7.01
CA ALA A 174 -4.93 14.53 -5.91
C ALA A 174 -5.45 15.87 -6.43
N GLY A 175 -4.84 16.41 -7.50
CA GLY A 175 -5.31 17.64 -8.14
C GLY A 175 -6.73 17.52 -8.68
N HIS A 176 -7.07 16.36 -9.28
CA HIS A 176 -8.42 16.11 -9.81
C HIS A 176 -9.48 15.92 -8.71
N ALA A 177 -9.13 15.26 -7.61
CA ALA A 177 -10.07 14.84 -6.57
C ALA A 177 -10.24 15.86 -5.44
N ALA A 178 -9.30 16.77 -5.24
CA ALA A 178 -9.28 17.72 -4.13
C ALA A 178 -10.53 18.61 -4.07
N ALA A 179 -10.96 19.20 -5.20
CA ALA A 179 -12.17 20.00 -5.28
C ALA A 179 -13.46 19.22 -4.96
N ARG A 180 -13.38 17.88 -4.97
CA ARG A 180 -14.47 16.96 -4.64
C ARG A 180 -14.34 16.40 -3.21
N GLY A 181 -13.41 16.94 -2.39
CA GLY A 181 -13.23 16.57 -0.99
C GLY A 181 -12.50 15.25 -0.76
N VAL A 182 -11.81 14.69 -1.77
CA VAL A 182 -11.05 13.44 -1.63
C VAL A 182 -9.55 13.73 -1.60
N ARG A 183 -8.86 13.21 -0.57
CA ARG A 183 -7.39 13.30 -0.45
C ARG A 183 -6.75 12.06 -1.07
N VAL A 184 -5.62 12.24 -1.74
CA VAL A 184 -4.88 11.16 -2.41
C VAL A 184 -3.41 11.27 -2.05
N ASN A 185 -2.86 10.26 -1.38
CA ASN A 185 -1.48 10.24 -0.91
C ASN A 185 -0.81 8.89 -1.19
N LEU A 186 0.50 8.86 -1.02
CA LEU A 186 1.32 7.66 -1.21
C LEU A 186 2.25 7.48 -0.02
N VAL A 187 2.34 6.27 0.50
CA VAL A 187 3.39 5.83 1.43
C VAL A 187 4.46 5.10 0.63
N MET A 188 5.73 5.45 0.85
CA MET A 188 6.87 4.91 0.11
C MET A 188 7.80 4.14 1.07
N PRO A 189 7.61 2.82 1.21
CA PRO A 189 8.42 1.98 2.07
C PRO A 189 9.83 1.75 1.52
N GLY A 190 10.80 1.52 2.45
CA GLY A 190 12.02 0.76 2.17
C GLY A 190 11.76 -0.75 2.22
N THR A 191 12.79 -1.56 2.54
CA THR A 191 12.62 -3.01 2.74
C THR A 191 11.79 -3.25 4.00
N VAL A 192 10.74 -4.06 3.87
CA VAL A 192 9.81 -4.44 4.95
C VAL A 192 9.80 -5.95 5.12
N ARG A 193 9.86 -6.45 6.35
CA ARG A 193 9.79 -7.87 6.68
C ARG A 193 8.39 -8.42 6.34
N THR A 194 8.29 -9.12 5.24
CA THR A 194 7.06 -9.77 4.78
C THR A 194 7.34 -11.25 4.44
N SER A 195 6.30 -12.02 4.13
CA SER A 195 6.44 -13.41 3.72
C SER A 195 7.31 -13.61 2.45
N ALA A 196 7.53 -12.56 1.65
CA ALA A 196 8.46 -12.61 0.52
C ALA A 196 9.93 -12.83 0.94
N TRP A 197 10.24 -12.60 2.21
CA TRP A 197 11.58 -12.79 2.81
C TRP A 197 11.67 -14.04 3.68
N GLU A 198 10.66 -14.89 3.67
CA GLU A 198 10.64 -16.11 4.49
C GLU A 198 11.85 -17.00 4.17
N GLY A 199 12.58 -17.43 5.21
CA GLY A 199 13.82 -18.20 5.08
C GLY A 199 15.07 -17.39 4.73
N ARG A 200 14.98 -16.05 4.64
CA ARG A 200 16.10 -15.14 4.28
C ARG A 200 16.49 -14.18 5.42
N ASP A 201 16.36 -14.61 6.68
CA ASP A 201 16.60 -13.75 7.85
C ASP A 201 18.02 -13.18 7.90
N ALA A 202 19.03 -14.00 7.61
CA ALA A 202 20.42 -13.54 7.58
C ALA A 202 20.68 -12.45 6.50
N GLU A 203 19.92 -12.46 5.42
CA GLU A 203 19.98 -11.41 4.40
C GLU A 203 19.31 -10.15 4.89
N LEU A 204 18.14 -10.27 5.52
CA LEU A 204 17.42 -9.13 6.12
C LEU A 204 18.25 -8.44 7.20
N ASP A 205 18.98 -9.19 8.03
CA ASP A 205 19.85 -8.63 9.06
C ASP A 205 21.02 -7.83 8.43
N ARG A 206 21.62 -8.34 7.33
CA ARG A 206 22.64 -7.60 6.59
C ARG A 206 22.08 -6.32 5.95
N ILE A 207 20.91 -6.41 5.35
CA ILE A 207 20.21 -5.26 4.77
C ILE A 207 19.88 -4.24 5.87
N GLY A 208 19.43 -4.70 7.05
CA GLY A 208 19.13 -3.85 8.20
C GLY A 208 20.28 -2.94 8.62
N GLY A 209 21.50 -3.44 8.52
CA GLY A 209 22.73 -2.67 8.80
C GLY A 209 22.98 -1.48 7.85
N LEU A 210 22.33 -1.45 6.67
CA LEU A 210 22.41 -0.34 5.73
C LEU A 210 21.47 0.82 6.08
N TYR A 211 20.48 0.57 6.92
CA TYR A 211 19.49 1.57 7.31
C TYR A 211 20.02 2.46 8.44
N PRO A 212 19.86 3.78 8.36
CA PRO A 212 20.22 4.68 9.46
C PRO A 212 19.56 4.33 10.81
N LEU A 213 18.34 3.79 10.81
CA LEU A 213 17.68 3.33 12.03
C LEU A 213 18.12 1.92 12.48
N GLY A 214 19.09 1.29 11.80
CA GLY A 214 19.70 0.01 12.20
C GLY A 214 18.81 -1.22 12.02
N ARG A 215 17.67 -1.10 11.34
CA ARG A 215 16.76 -2.20 11.05
C ARG A 215 16.00 -1.98 9.75
N ILE A 216 15.51 -3.06 9.16
CA ILE A 216 14.47 -2.99 8.14
C ILE A 216 13.12 -2.61 8.77
N GLY A 217 12.16 -2.22 7.94
CA GLY A 217 10.80 -1.93 8.38
C GLY A 217 10.02 -3.19 8.73
N GLU A 218 9.03 -3.03 9.63
CA GLU A 218 7.99 -4.01 9.88
C GLU A 218 6.68 -3.57 9.19
N PRO A 219 5.77 -4.49 8.85
CA PRO A 219 4.48 -4.12 8.26
C PRO A 219 3.70 -3.07 9.07
N ASP A 220 3.88 -3.06 10.39
CA ASP A 220 3.24 -2.10 11.29
C ASP A 220 3.79 -0.68 11.16
N ASP A 221 5.05 -0.50 10.79
CA ASP A 221 5.60 0.83 10.48
C ASP A 221 4.84 1.48 9.32
N ILE A 222 4.51 0.67 8.31
CA ILE A 222 3.78 1.13 7.13
C ILE A 222 2.29 1.33 7.44
N ALA A 223 1.70 0.41 8.19
CA ALA A 223 0.29 0.50 8.60
C ALA A 223 0.03 1.76 9.43
N ALA A 224 0.95 2.17 10.28
CA ALA A 224 0.86 3.40 11.06
C ALA A 224 0.83 4.65 10.16
N ALA A 225 1.70 4.72 9.15
CA ALA A 225 1.75 5.81 8.19
C ALA A 225 0.47 5.89 7.32
N VAL A 226 -0.03 4.73 6.88
CA VAL A 226 -1.30 4.63 6.13
C VAL A 226 -2.47 5.11 6.99
N ALA A 227 -2.56 4.65 8.24
CA ALA A 227 -3.61 5.07 9.16
C ALA A 227 -3.57 6.59 9.42
N PHE A 228 -2.37 7.18 9.56
CA PHE A 228 -2.23 8.63 9.65
C PHE A 228 -2.76 9.33 8.39
N LEU A 229 -2.28 8.97 7.20
CA LEU A 229 -2.69 9.63 5.95
C LEU A 229 -4.16 9.42 5.60
N ALA A 230 -4.76 8.30 5.99
CA ALA A 230 -6.19 8.04 5.79
C ALA A 230 -7.08 8.80 6.78
N SER A 231 -6.58 9.17 7.96
CA SER A 231 -7.34 9.79 9.05
C SER A 231 -7.57 11.30 8.86
N ARG A 232 -8.33 11.88 9.79
CA ARG A 232 -8.54 13.33 9.90
C ARG A 232 -7.28 14.10 10.31
N ASP A 233 -6.30 13.43 10.92
CA ASP A 233 -5.04 14.05 11.30
C ASP A 233 -4.26 14.54 10.08
N ALA A 234 -4.54 13.95 8.90
CA ALA A 234 -4.00 14.35 7.60
C ALA A 234 -4.97 15.19 6.76
N ALA A 235 -5.92 15.90 7.37
CA ALA A 235 -6.97 16.64 6.65
C ALA A 235 -6.43 17.69 5.67
N TRP A 236 -5.23 18.21 5.89
CA TRP A 236 -4.56 19.21 5.03
C TRP A 236 -3.42 18.60 4.20
N ILE A 237 -3.41 17.26 4.03
CA ILE A 237 -2.35 16.56 3.30
C ILE A 237 -2.98 15.84 2.10
N THR A 238 -2.62 16.25 0.87
CA THR A 238 -2.98 15.59 -0.37
C THR A 238 -1.86 15.76 -1.41
N GLY A 239 -1.68 14.79 -2.31
CA GLY A 239 -0.64 14.77 -3.33
C GLY A 239 0.76 14.46 -2.81
N THR A 240 0.91 14.09 -1.52
CA THR A 240 2.22 13.82 -0.93
C THR A 240 2.69 12.38 -1.15
N THR A 241 4.00 12.24 -1.16
CA THR A 241 4.70 10.96 -0.99
C THR A 241 5.38 10.98 0.37
N LEU A 242 4.90 10.17 1.30
CA LEU A 242 5.47 10.00 2.63
C LEU A 242 6.45 8.82 2.61
N THR A 243 7.75 9.12 2.67
CA THR A 243 8.79 8.08 2.74
C THR A 243 8.86 7.49 4.15
N VAL A 244 8.81 6.15 4.23
CA VAL A 244 8.89 5.36 5.46
C VAL A 244 9.92 4.25 5.25
N ASP A 245 11.17 4.62 5.32
CA ASP A 245 12.32 3.81 4.87
C ASP A 245 13.48 3.77 5.88
N GLY A 246 13.26 4.14 7.13
CA GLY A 246 14.31 4.15 8.15
C GLY A 246 15.48 5.06 7.82
N GLY A 247 15.29 6.03 6.91
CA GLY A 247 16.30 6.99 6.49
C GLY A 247 17.20 6.51 5.33
N LEU A 248 16.89 5.36 4.71
CA LEU A 248 17.69 4.76 3.64
C LEU A 248 17.97 5.73 2.49
N THR A 249 16.95 6.43 2.00
CA THR A 249 17.07 7.34 0.86
C THR A 249 17.50 8.76 1.26
N ALA A 250 17.39 9.12 2.55
CA ALA A 250 17.74 10.43 3.06
C ALA A 250 19.22 10.55 3.46
N VAL A 251 19.88 9.44 3.80
CA VAL A 251 21.24 9.43 4.36
C VAL A 251 22.17 8.53 3.56
N ASN A 252 23.22 9.09 2.99
CA ASN A 252 24.29 8.29 2.38
C ASN A 252 25.21 7.72 3.47
N THR A 253 24.78 6.58 4.05
CA THR A 253 25.51 5.89 5.13
C THR A 253 26.87 5.41 4.67
N GLY A 254 26.99 4.91 3.45
CA GLY A 254 28.26 4.45 2.88
C GLY A 254 29.31 5.56 2.82
N PHE A 255 28.92 6.73 2.28
CA PHE A 255 29.80 7.90 2.22
C PHE A 255 30.17 8.39 3.62
N ARG A 256 29.19 8.52 4.53
CA ARG A 256 29.47 8.99 5.90
C ARG A 256 30.40 8.07 6.67
N ASN A 257 30.29 6.77 6.50
CA ASN A 257 31.16 5.80 7.14
C ASN A 257 32.59 5.87 6.57
N ALA A 258 32.73 5.99 5.24
CA ALA A 258 34.04 6.12 4.60
C ALA A 258 34.82 7.38 5.06
N VAL A 259 34.10 8.50 5.28
CA VAL A 259 34.73 9.77 5.75
C VAL A 259 35.08 9.73 7.24
N ARG A 260 34.36 8.95 8.07
CA ARG A 260 34.63 8.88 9.53
C ARG A 260 35.80 7.98 9.89
N THR A 261 36.26 7.16 8.95
CA THR A 261 37.45 6.29 9.11
C THR A 261 38.78 6.95 8.69
N LEU A 262 38.73 8.21 8.29
CA LEU A 262 39.90 9.11 8.07
C LEU A 262 40.09 10.02 9.29
#